data_b5080b1deae0e6b3d0f895687bb5f8df
#
_entry.id   b5080b1deae0e6b3d0f895687bb5f8df
#
_cell.length_a   1.000
_cell.length_b   1.000
_cell.length_c   1.000
_cell.angle_alpha   90.00
_cell.angle_beta   90.00
_cell.angle_gamma   90.00
#
_symmetry.space_group_name_H-M   'P 1'
#
loop_
_entity.id
_entity.type
_entity.pdbx_description
1 polymer ?
#
loop_
_entity_poly.entity_id
_entity_poly.type
_entity_poly.pdbx_seq_one_letter_code
_entity_poly.pdbx_strand_id
1 'polypeptide(L)'
;SLVLGLAACGTNTADNTSSSAPPETPAASEPETVPGSDEAISETESEAPTEEPTESAGGKTLVVYFSATGNTEEVANHIVAVTGADVLELEPVNAYTDADLNYNDDNSRVVREHDNPDEQNIELVAATVENWDEYDTIFIGYPIWWHIAAWPVNGFVEANDFTGKTVIPFCTSGSSDLGESGELLAEMAGTGEWLEGRRFSSRVSESDVSAWIDELGLPSENGATAQNQQISITMGDTTIYADLYD
;
A
#
# COMPACT_ATOMS: atom_id res chain seq x y z
N SER A 1 -44.43 -9.41 46.64
CA SER A 1 -43.95 -8.50 47.73
C SER A 1 -42.95 -7.54 47.14
N LEU A 2 -43.34 -6.29 47.22
CA LEU A 2 -42.71 -5.06 46.81
C LEU A 2 -41.67 -4.63 47.86
N VAL A 3 -40.47 -4.25 47.50
CA VAL A 3 -39.71 -3.24 48.27
C VAL A 3 -38.95 -2.35 47.32
N LEU A 4 -39.37 -1.06 47.36
CA LEU A 4 -38.67 0.11 46.84
C LEU A 4 -37.51 0.47 47.79
N GLY A 5 -36.41 0.96 47.28
CA GLY A 5 -35.36 1.66 48.01
C GLY A 5 -34.76 2.77 47.19
N LEU A 6 -35.16 4.02 47.53
CA LEU A 6 -34.68 5.28 46.94
C LEU A 6 -33.45 5.83 47.69
N ALA A 7 -32.72 6.69 46.95
CA ALA A 7 -31.92 7.85 47.37
C ALA A 7 -30.46 7.52 47.78
N ALA A 8 -29.45 8.35 47.46
CA ALA A 8 -29.42 9.82 47.48
C ALA A 8 -28.22 10.39 46.68
N CYS A 9 -28.40 11.63 46.26
CA CYS A 9 -27.46 12.60 45.72
C CYS A 9 -26.21 12.85 46.58
N GLY A 10 -25.11 13.17 45.92
CA GLY A 10 -23.94 13.78 46.53
C GLY A 10 -23.20 14.65 45.51
N THR A 11 -23.60 15.92 45.44
CA THR A 11 -22.88 17.02 44.82
C THR A 11 -21.67 17.38 45.65
N ASN A 12 -20.51 17.55 45.04
CA ASN A 12 -19.49 18.45 45.59
C ASN A 12 -18.74 19.17 44.47
N THR A 13 -19.08 20.45 44.42
CA THR A 13 -18.38 21.53 43.74
C THR A 13 -17.20 21.97 44.61
N ALA A 14 -16.03 22.14 44.06
CA ALA A 14 -15.05 23.06 44.58
C ALA A 14 -14.13 23.59 43.48
N ASP A 15 -14.32 24.85 43.16
CA ASP A 15 -13.39 25.74 42.49
C ASP A 15 -11.98 25.70 43.09
N ASN A 16 -10.98 25.82 42.28
CA ASN A 16 -9.85 26.67 42.62
C ASN A 16 -9.13 27.21 41.37
N THR A 17 -9.38 28.46 41.10
CA THR A 17 -8.63 29.38 40.26
C THR A 17 -7.26 29.70 40.89
N SER A 18 -6.18 29.63 40.07
CA SER A 18 -5.06 30.59 40.24
C SER A 18 -4.21 30.64 38.96
N SER A 19 -4.37 31.63 38.26
CA SER A 19 -3.58 32.65 37.58
C SER A 19 -2.07 32.62 37.90
N SER A 20 -1.24 32.60 36.87
CA SER A 20 -0.06 33.45 36.75
C SER A 20 0.50 33.41 35.32
N ALA A 21 0.57 34.57 34.73
CA ALA A 21 1.14 34.92 33.44
C ALA A 21 2.70 35.10 33.53
N PRO A 22 3.37 35.34 32.37
CA PRO A 22 4.79 35.07 32.14
C PRO A 22 5.71 36.25 32.51
N PRO A 23 7.03 36.10 32.42
CA PRO A 23 7.88 37.27 32.16
C PRO A 23 8.69 37.12 30.85
N GLU A 24 8.57 38.08 30.14
CA GLU A 24 9.31 39.04 29.31
C GLU A 24 10.76 38.70 28.93
N THR A 25 11.00 38.94 27.63
CA THR A 25 12.25 39.16 26.94
C THR A 25 13.04 40.36 27.49
N PRO A 26 14.36 40.41 27.30
CA PRO A 26 14.90 41.64 26.73
C PRO A 26 15.86 41.43 25.52
N ALA A 27 15.72 42.38 24.70
CA ALA A 27 16.24 42.89 23.49
C ALA A 27 17.78 43.11 23.41
N ALA A 28 18.23 43.01 22.17
CA ALA A 28 19.11 43.88 21.42
C ALA A 28 20.58 44.10 21.86
N SER A 29 21.46 43.83 20.91
CA SER A 29 22.51 44.77 20.49
C SER A 29 23.13 44.34 19.14
N GLU A 30 22.89 45.12 18.12
CA GLU A 30 23.77 45.44 16.99
C GLU A 30 24.51 46.76 17.35
N PRO A 31 25.44 47.26 16.56
CA PRO A 31 26.23 46.78 15.39
C PRO A 31 27.74 47.13 15.53
N GLU A 32 28.57 46.69 14.58
CA GLU A 32 29.63 47.55 14.03
C GLU A 32 30.15 47.07 12.66
N THR A 33 30.39 48.04 11.83
CA THR A 33 30.66 48.14 10.40
C THR A 33 32.16 48.14 10.05
N VAL A 34 32.46 47.49 8.89
CA VAL A 34 33.36 47.83 7.74
C VAL A 34 34.82 48.30 7.98
N PRO A 35 35.75 48.29 7.02
CA PRO A 35 35.69 47.91 5.59
C PRO A 35 36.96 47.25 4.99
N GLY A 36 36.79 46.69 3.79
CA GLY A 36 37.66 46.90 2.63
C GLY A 36 38.87 46.06 2.40
N SER A 37 38.92 45.38 1.29
CA SER A 37 39.83 45.64 0.15
C SER A 37 39.67 44.59 -0.95
N ASP A 38 39.62 45.10 -2.14
CA ASP A 38 39.75 44.54 -3.48
C ASP A 38 40.81 43.41 -3.61
N GLU A 39 40.58 42.43 -4.43
CA GLU A 39 41.15 42.23 -5.77
C GLU A 39 40.84 40.87 -6.38
N ALA A 40 40.52 40.93 -7.66
CA ALA A 40 40.87 40.04 -8.78
C ALA A 40 40.03 38.76 -9.01
N ILE A 41 39.18 38.97 -10.00
CA ILE A 41 38.85 38.18 -11.20
C ILE A 41 39.61 36.86 -11.35
N SER A 42 38.87 35.73 -11.32
CA SER A 42 39.15 34.60 -12.20
C SER A 42 37.83 33.97 -12.58
N GLU A 43 37.44 34.23 -13.80
CA GLU A 43 36.39 33.46 -14.49
C GLU A 43 36.85 32.02 -14.59
N THR A 44 36.21 31.15 -13.88
CA THR A 44 36.21 29.73 -14.18
C THR A 44 34.79 29.39 -14.53
N GLU A 45 34.56 29.24 -15.81
CA GLU A 45 33.40 28.66 -16.45
C GLU A 45 33.16 27.29 -15.80
N SER A 46 32.21 27.23 -14.89
CA SER A 46 31.73 26.00 -14.33
C SER A 46 30.69 25.46 -15.30
N GLU A 47 31.13 24.50 -16.11
CA GLU A 47 30.21 23.63 -16.83
C GLU A 47 29.24 23.04 -15.81
N ALA A 48 27.98 23.38 -15.93
CA ALA A 48 26.89 22.68 -15.25
C ALA A 48 26.97 21.21 -15.68
N PRO A 49 26.88 20.28 -14.75
CA PRO A 49 26.65 18.89 -15.11
C PRO A 49 25.32 18.85 -15.89
N THR A 50 25.40 18.48 -17.16
CA THR A 50 24.24 17.98 -17.89
C THR A 50 23.76 16.75 -17.11
N GLU A 51 22.71 16.92 -16.33
CA GLU A 51 21.96 15.79 -15.84
C GLU A 51 21.41 15.07 -17.08
N GLU A 52 22.07 13.99 -17.47
CA GLU A 52 21.45 13.00 -18.33
C GLU A 52 20.13 12.63 -17.65
N PRO A 53 19.01 12.56 -18.40
CA PRO A 53 17.78 12.03 -17.84
C PRO A 53 18.12 10.63 -17.35
N THR A 54 18.18 10.45 -16.04
CA THR A 54 18.18 9.14 -15.42
C THR A 54 16.90 8.50 -15.92
N GLU A 55 17.02 7.55 -16.84
CA GLU A 55 15.92 6.62 -17.12
C GLU A 55 15.56 6.09 -15.73
N SER A 56 14.36 6.42 -15.27
CA SER A 56 13.79 5.84 -14.09
C SER A 56 13.72 4.34 -14.39
N ALA A 57 14.72 3.60 -13.94
CA ALA A 57 14.61 2.16 -13.84
C ALA A 57 13.39 1.95 -12.94
N GLY A 58 12.27 1.52 -13.51
CA GLY A 58 11.08 1.19 -12.74
C GLY A 58 11.49 0.22 -11.65
N GLY A 59 11.14 0.53 -10.38
CA GLY A 59 11.44 -0.38 -9.29
C GLY A 59 10.67 -1.69 -9.44
N LYS A 60 11.06 -2.69 -8.67
CA LYS A 60 10.44 -4.01 -8.71
C LYS A 60 8.98 -3.98 -8.27
N THR A 61 8.24 -4.95 -8.73
CA THR A 61 6.87 -5.21 -8.30
C THR A 61 6.85 -6.37 -7.29
N LEU A 62 6.06 -6.21 -6.23
CA LEU A 62 5.82 -7.25 -5.23
C LEU A 62 4.32 -7.56 -5.16
N VAL A 63 3.97 -8.82 -5.12
CA VAL A 63 2.61 -9.29 -4.80
C VAL A 63 2.61 -9.85 -3.40
N VAL A 64 1.89 -9.21 -2.49
CA VAL A 64 1.68 -9.68 -1.12
C VAL A 64 0.25 -10.12 -0.99
N TYR A 65 0.00 -11.29 -0.41
CA TYR A 65 -1.37 -11.75 -0.24
C TYR A 65 -1.56 -12.64 0.98
N PHE A 66 -2.77 -12.62 1.52
CA PHE A 66 -3.29 -13.65 2.41
C PHE A 66 -4.37 -14.46 1.69
N SER A 67 -4.30 -15.78 1.76
CA SER A 67 -5.30 -16.65 1.16
C SER A 67 -5.73 -17.75 2.14
N ALA A 68 -7.02 -17.73 2.54
CA ALA A 68 -7.56 -18.72 3.47
C ALA A 68 -7.99 -20.03 2.76
N THR A 69 -8.35 -19.95 1.47
CA THR A 69 -8.97 -21.06 0.72
C THR A 69 -8.42 -21.21 -0.70
N GLY A 70 -7.26 -20.60 -0.99
CA GLY A 70 -6.60 -20.68 -2.30
C GLY A 70 -7.12 -19.68 -3.36
N ASN A 71 -8.28 -19.04 -3.16
CA ASN A 71 -8.84 -18.16 -4.21
C ASN A 71 -8.00 -16.88 -4.41
N THR A 72 -7.52 -16.26 -3.34
CA THR A 72 -6.67 -15.06 -3.44
C THR A 72 -5.29 -15.42 -3.99
N GLU A 73 -4.76 -16.57 -3.61
CA GLU A 73 -3.53 -17.14 -4.16
C GLU A 73 -3.61 -17.33 -5.68
N GLU A 74 -4.74 -17.84 -6.21
CA GLU A 74 -4.94 -18.00 -7.66
C GLU A 74 -4.82 -16.66 -8.39
N VAL A 75 -5.47 -15.60 -7.86
CA VAL A 75 -5.34 -14.24 -8.43
C VAL A 75 -3.91 -13.73 -8.34
N ALA A 76 -3.26 -13.90 -7.18
CA ALA A 76 -1.87 -13.50 -6.98
C ALA A 76 -0.93 -14.17 -8.00
N ASN A 77 -1.11 -15.47 -8.22
CA ASN A 77 -0.33 -16.22 -9.20
C ASN A 77 -0.53 -15.71 -10.64
N HIS A 78 -1.76 -15.30 -11.01
CA HIS A 78 -2.01 -14.67 -12.30
C HIS A 78 -1.32 -13.30 -12.40
N ILE A 79 -1.34 -12.47 -11.34
CA ILE A 79 -0.62 -11.20 -11.33
C ILE A 79 0.88 -11.43 -11.54
N VAL A 80 1.46 -12.38 -10.79
CA VAL A 80 2.89 -12.76 -10.93
C VAL A 80 3.21 -13.23 -12.34
N ALA A 81 2.35 -14.07 -12.96
CA ALA A 81 2.55 -14.57 -14.31
C ALA A 81 2.58 -13.44 -15.36
N VAL A 82 1.75 -12.41 -15.18
CA VAL A 82 1.67 -11.25 -16.10
C VAL A 82 2.79 -10.25 -15.86
N THR A 83 3.14 -9.97 -14.59
CA THR A 83 4.07 -8.88 -14.23
C THR A 83 5.51 -9.33 -14.04
N GLY A 84 5.75 -10.60 -13.76
CA GLY A 84 7.07 -11.09 -13.31
C GLY A 84 7.41 -10.70 -11.87
N ALA A 85 6.43 -10.24 -11.09
CA ALA A 85 6.62 -9.75 -9.73
C ALA A 85 7.18 -10.82 -8.78
N ASP A 86 7.92 -10.37 -7.77
CA ASP A 86 8.22 -11.18 -6.59
C ASP A 86 6.94 -11.40 -5.78
N VAL A 87 6.90 -12.44 -4.95
CA VAL A 87 5.69 -12.82 -4.21
C VAL A 87 5.98 -13.09 -2.74
N LEU A 88 5.08 -12.62 -1.86
CA LEU A 88 5.04 -12.95 -0.44
C LEU A 88 3.63 -13.41 -0.06
N GLU A 89 3.49 -14.66 0.36
CA GLU A 89 2.29 -15.11 1.07
C GLU A 89 2.37 -14.74 2.55
N LEU A 90 1.32 -14.12 3.06
CA LEU A 90 1.19 -13.82 4.48
C LEU A 90 0.66 -15.05 5.22
N GLU A 91 1.56 -15.76 5.87
CA GLU A 91 1.23 -16.97 6.62
C GLU A 91 1.01 -16.62 8.11
N PRO A 92 -0.20 -16.79 8.67
CA PRO A 92 -0.39 -16.73 10.10
C PRO A 92 0.42 -17.84 10.80
N VAL A 93 1.13 -17.50 11.90
CA VAL A 93 1.86 -18.51 12.73
C VAL A 93 0.93 -19.65 13.13
N ASN A 94 -0.33 -19.33 13.41
CA ASN A 94 -1.39 -20.30 13.62
C ASN A 94 -2.32 -20.25 12.40
N ALA A 95 -2.11 -21.15 11.43
CA ALA A 95 -2.93 -21.22 10.23
C ALA A 95 -4.41 -21.44 10.56
N TYR A 96 -5.30 -20.90 9.71
CA TYR A 96 -6.74 -21.15 9.83
C TYR A 96 -7.09 -22.53 9.29
N THR A 97 -7.84 -23.29 10.05
CA THR A 97 -8.45 -24.55 9.61
C THR A 97 -9.85 -24.29 9.04
N ASP A 98 -10.44 -25.28 8.36
CA ASP A 98 -11.83 -25.19 7.87
C ASP A 98 -12.83 -24.91 9.02
N ALA A 99 -12.55 -25.43 10.21
CA ALA A 99 -13.37 -25.17 11.40
C ALA A 99 -13.22 -23.73 11.89
N ASP A 100 -12.02 -23.17 11.81
CA ASP A 100 -11.75 -21.78 12.18
C ASP A 100 -12.44 -20.78 11.23
N LEU A 101 -12.62 -21.15 9.97
CA LEU A 101 -13.25 -20.32 8.93
C LEU A 101 -14.77 -20.46 8.85
N ASN A 102 -15.38 -21.25 9.73
CA ASN A 102 -16.82 -21.48 9.71
C ASN A 102 -17.59 -20.27 10.29
N TYR A 103 -17.93 -19.30 9.46
CA TYR A 103 -18.68 -18.09 9.85
C TYR A 103 -20.13 -18.36 10.31
N ASN A 104 -20.63 -19.61 10.25
CA ASN A 104 -21.94 -20.00 10.80
C ASN A 104 -21.84 -20.59 12.22
N ASP A 105 -20.65 -20.70 12.77
CA ASP A 105 -20.41 -21.16 14.13
C ASP A 105 -19.89 -20.00 14.99
N ASP A 106 -20.72 -19.53 15.93
CA ASP A 106 -20.37 -18.43 16.84
C ASP A 106 -19.10 -18.71 17.67
N ASN A 107 -18.64 -19.96 17.74
CA ASN A 107 -17.44 -20.35 18.45
C ASN A 107 -16.22 -20.53 17.53
N SER A 108 -16.37 -20.38 16.23
CA SER A 108 -15.25 -20.43 15.31
C SER A 108 -14.26 -19.31 15.58
N ARG A 109 -13.01 -19.51 15.17
CA ARG A 109 -11.96 -18.52 15.37
C ARG A 109 -12.28 -17.22 14.64
N VAL A 110 -12.69 -17.28 13.38
CA VAL A 110 -12.97 -16.10 12.57
C VAL A 110 -14.14 -15.26 13.11
N VAL A 111 -15.17 -15.89 13.71
CA VAL A 111 -16.29 -15.17 14.34
C VAL A 111 -15.84 -14.51 15.64
N ARG A 112 -15.06 -15.21 16.49
CA ARG A 112 -14.53 -14.61 17.71
C ARG A 112 -13.61 -13.42 17.44
N GLU A 113 -12.73 -13.55 16.44
CA GLU A 113 -11.85 -12.45 16.00
C GLU A 113 -12.66 -11.27 15.44
N HIS A 114 -13.75 -11.53 14.71
CA HIS A 114 -14.66 -10.48 14.25
C HIS A 114 -15.31 -9.73 15.42
N ASP A 115 -15.80 -10.46 16.42
CA ASP A 115 -16.51 -9.87 17.55
C ASP A 115 -15.57 -9.18 18.57
N ASN A 116 -14.28 -9.52 18.53
CA ASN A 116 -13.25 -8.98 19.39
C ASN A 116 -12.09 -8.37 18.56
N PRO A 117 -12.12 -7.09 18.23
CA PRO A 117 -11.07 -6.45 17.42
C PRO A 117 -9.65 -6.62 17.99
N ASP A 118 -9.50 -6.77 19.31
CA ASP A 118 -8.19 -7.02 19.93
C ASP A 118 -7.61 -8.40 19.54
N GLU A 119 -8.44 -9.35 19.07
CA GLU A 119 -8.02 -10.66 18.58
C GLU A 119 -7.66 -10.65 17.08
N GLN A 120 -7.87 -9.54 16.37
CA GLN A 120 -7.53 -9.40 14.94
C GLN A 120 -6.04 -9.13 14.68
N ASN A 121 -5.26 -8.93 15.73
CA ASN A 121 -3.80 -8.82 15.60
C ASN A 121 -3.18 -10.22 15.41
N ILE A 122 -3.15 -10.66 14.17
CA ILE A 122 -2.66 -12.00 13.80
C ILE A 122 -1.15 -11.99 13.63
N GLU A 123 -0.46 -12.81 14.43
CA GLU A 123 0.98 -13.01 14.28
C GLU A 123 1.27 -13.72 12.96
N LEU A 124 2.15 -13.13 12.15
CA LEU A 124 2.59 -13.64 10.85
C LEU A 124 3.99 -14.28 10.98
N VAL A 125 4.25 -15.29 10.16
CA VAL A 125 5.59 -15.89 10.00
C VAL A 125 6.56 -14.85 9.48
N ALA A 126 6.12 -14.01 8.53
CA ALA A 126 6.85 -12.87 8.02
C ALA A 126 5.87 -11.71 7.77
N ALA A 127 6.14 -10.56 8.40
CA ALA A 127 5.37 -9.33 8.21
C ALA A 127 6.17 -8.26 7.41
N THR A 128 7.40 -8.54 7.03
CA THR A 128 8.30 -7.65 6.29
C THR A 128 9.05 -8.41 5.21
N VAL A 129 9.56 -7.70 4.22
CA VAL A 129 10.33 -8.25 3.10
C VAL A 129 11.75 -7.71 3.15
N GLU A 130 12.74 -8.55 2.87
CA GLU A 130 14.10 -8.08 2.64
C GLU A 130 14.13 -7.20 1.38
N ASN A 131 14.99 -6.18 1.39
CA ASN A 131 15.14 -5.24 0.26
C ASN A 131 13.84 -4.49 -0.10
N TRP A 132 13.01 -4.15 0.92
CA TRP A 132 11.76 -3.42 0.74
C TRP A 132 11.89 -2.17 -0.15
N ASP A 133 13.03 -1.49 -0.07
CA ASP A 133 13.31 -0.27 -0.83
C ASP A 133 13.45 -0.49 -2.35
N GLU A 134 13.63 -1.74 -2.80
CA GLU A 134 13.72 -2.07 -4.23
C GLU A 134 12.35 -2.13 -4.91
N TYR A 135 11.26 -2.17 -4.15
CA TYR A 135 9.90 -2.30 -4.67
C TYR A 135 9.21 -0.94 -4.75
N ASP A 136 8.75 -0.55 -5.94
CA ASP A 136 7.98 0.66 -6.17
C ASP A 136 6.48 0.37 -6.30
N THR A 137 6.12 -0.83 -6.74
CA THR A 137 4.72 -1.25 -6.94
C THR A 137 4.40 -2.45 -6.05
N ILE A 138 3.36 -2.32 -5.25
CA ILE A 138 2.93 -3.35 -4.29
C ILE A 138 1.47 -3.73 -4.57
N PHE A 139 1.22 -4.96 -4.96
CA PHE A 139 -0.12 -5.53 -4.95
C PHE A 139 -0.41 -6.12 -3.58
N ILE A 140 -1.57 -5.81 -2.99
CA ILE A 140 -2.00 -6.40 -1.71
C ILE A 140 -3.31 -7.15 -1.90
N GLY A 141 -3.26 -8.47 -1.70
CA GLY A 141 -4.38 -9.38 -1.93
C GLY A 141 -4.98 -9.96 -0.66
N TYR A 142 -6.31 -10.03 -0.60
CA TYR A 142 -7.03 -10.55 0.56
C TYR A 142 -8.43 -11.06 0.22
N PRO A 143 -8.97 -12.02 0.95
CA PRO A 143 -10.40 -12.30 0.92
C PRO A 143 -11.18 -11.21 1.68
N ILE A 144 -12.42 -10.95 1.27
CA ILE A 144 -13.32 -10.07 2.03
C ILE A 144 -13.94 -10.84 3.19
N TRP A 145 -13.70 -10.38 4.41
CA TRP A 145 -14.34 -10.84 5.64
C TRP A 145 -15.18 -9.70 6.23
N TRP A 146 -16.48 -9.92 6.42
CA TRP A 146 -17.42 -8.90 6.93
C TRP A 146 -17.28 -7.51 6.29
N HIS A 147 -17.13 -7.49 4.95
CA HIS A 147 -17.00 -6.29 4.11
C HIS A 147 -15.69 -5.51 4.24
N ILE A 148 -14.72 -6.01 4.99
CA ILE A 148 -13.37 -5.44 5.07
C ILE A 148 -12.31 -6.45 4.60
N ALA A 149 -11.07 -6.02 4.51
CA ALA A 149 -9.96 -6.93 4.26
C ALA A 149 -9.82 -7.95 5.40
N ALA A 150 -9.54 -9.21 5.06
CA ALA A 150 -9.22 -10.21 6.07
C ALA A 150 -8.03 -9.73 6.92
N TRP A 151 -8.21 -9.65 8.20
CA TRP A 151 -7.29 -9.01 9.14
C TRP A 151 -5.87 -9.58 9.21
N PRO A 152 -5.53 -10.79 8.74
CA PRO A 152 -4.13 -11.18 8.63
C PRO A 152 -3.25 -10.23 7.80
N VAL A 153 -3.83 -9.44 6.86
CA VAL A 153 -3.05 -8.45 6.09
C VAL A 153 -2.65 -7.21 6.90
N ASN A 154 -3.36 -6.94 8.01
CA ASN A 154 -3.13 -5.75 8.83
C ASN A 154 -1.69 -5.71 9.36
N GLY A 155 -1.18 -6.84 9.86
CA GLY A 155 0.18 -6.94 10.40
C GLY A 155 1.27 -6.59 9.39
N PHE A 156 1.06 -6.91 8.11
CA PHE A 156 1.98 -6.49 7.04
C PHE A 156 1.87 -4.99 6.76
N VAL A 157 0.64 -4.46 6.69
CA VAL A 157 0.40 -3.04 6.41
C VAL A 157 0.96 -2.15 7.52
N GLU A 158 0.80 -2.53 8.77
CA GLU A 158 1.33 -1.79 9.93
C GLU A 158 2.86 -1.88 10.06
N ALA A 159 3.47 -2.96 9.58
CA ALA A 159 4.90 -3.22 9.74
C ALA A 159 5.78 -2.54 8.68
N ASN A 160 5.22 -2.03 7.59
CA ASN A 160 5.98 -1.51 6.45
C ASN A 160 5.65 -0.04 6.17
N ASP A 161 6.65 0.72 5.73
CA ASP A 161 6.49 2.10 5.26
C ASP A 161 6.30 2.11 3.73
N PHE A 162 5.15 2.59 3.28
CA PHE A 162 4.80 2.65 1.86
C PHE A 162 5.15 4.00 1.21
N THR A 163 5.89 4.86 1.87
CA THR A 163 6.32 6.15 1.30
C THR A 163 7.00 5.95 -0.05
N GLY A 164 6.50 6.64 -1.09
CA GLY A 164 7.02 6.57 -2.45
C GLY A 164 6.63 5.31 -3.23
N LYS A 165 5.77 4.45 -2.69
CA LYS A 165 5.29 3.25 -3.34
C LYS A 165 3.86 3.41 -3.85
N THR A 166 3.55 2.81 -4.99
CA THR A 166 2.21 2.64 -5.52
C THR A 166 1.63 1.33 -4.99
N VAL A 167 0.50 1.41 -4.30
CA VAL A 167 -0.15 0.25 -3.68
C VAL A 167 -1.47 -0.05 -4.36
N ILE A 168 -1.69 -1.29 -4.75
CA ILE A 168 -2.82 -1.71 -5.55
C ILE A 168 -3.55 -2.87 -4.85
N PRO A 169 -4.66 -2.58 -4.14
CA PRO A 169 -5.43 -3.62 -3.49
C PRO A 169 -6.13 -4.54 -4.49
N PHE A 170 -6.21 -5.82 -4.19
CA PHE A 170 -7.13 -6.72 -4.87
C PHE A 170 -7.78 -7.67 -3.87
N CYS A 171 -9.02 -8.00 -4.10
CA CYS A 171 -9.71 -8.89 -3.19
C CYS A 171 -10.43 -10.03 -3.90
N THR A 172 -10.70 -11.09 -3.15
CA THR A 172 -11.58 -12.17 -3.56
C THR A 172 -12.79 -12.26 -2.68
N SER A 173 -13.94 -12.45 -3.28
CA SER A 173 -15.19 -12.66 -2.56
C SER A 173 -16.20 -13.44 -3.37
N GLY A 174 -17.15 -14.09 -2.71
CA GLY A 174 -18.28 -14.75 -3.37
C GLY A 174 -19.27 -13.75 -3.96
N SER A 175 -19.56 -12.66 -3.27
CA SER A 175 -20.59 -11.69 -3.66
C SER A 175 -20.35 -10.26 -3.21
N SER A 176 -19.50 -10.02 -2.20
CA SER A 176 -19.17 -8.66 -1.76
C SER A 176 -18.23 -8.00 -2.75
N ASP A 177 -18.41 -6.72 -2.97
CA ASP A 177 -17.44 -5.90 -3.71
C ASP A 177 -16.23 -5.59 -2.84
N LEU A 178 -15.23 -4.91 -3.40
CA LEU A 178 -14.06 -4.40 -2.68
C LEU A 178 -14.49 -3.49 -1.52
N GLY A 179 -15.55 -2.69 -1.73
CA GLY A 179 -16.03 -1.71 -0.75
C GLY A 179 -14.94 -0.73 -0.36
N GLU A 180 -14.90 -0.38 0.91
CA GLU A 180 -13.90 0.53 1.50
C GLU A 180 -12.65 -0.21 2.00
N SER A 181 -12.52 -1.52 1.72
CA SER A 181 -11.44 -2.33 2.29
C SER A 181 -10.04 -1.83 1.94
N GLY A 182 -9.83 -1.35 0.70
CA GLY A 182 -8.56 -0.76 0.28
C GLY A 182 -8.29 0.58 0.96
N GLU A 183 -9.31 1.41 1.14
CA GLU A 183 -9.21 2.71 1.81
C GLU A 183 -8.86 2.54 3.30
N LEU A 184 -9.49 1.56 3.96
CA LEU A 184 -9.19 1.24 5.37
C LEU A 184 -7.74 0.77 5.56
N LEU A 185 -7.20 -0.01 4.62
CA LEU A 185 -5.79 -0.40 4.65
C LEU A 185 -4.87 0.80 4.38
N ALA A 186 -5.25 1.71 3.48
CA ALA A 186 -4.52 2.94 3.21
C ALA A 186 -4.46 3.87 4.44
N GLU A 187 -5.59 4.00 5.16
CA GLU A 187 -5.64 4.74 6.42
C GLU A 187 -4.73 4.11 7.49
N MET A 188 -4.72 2.79 7.58
CA MET A 188 -3.87 2.03 8.49
C MET A 188 -2.38 2.22 8.17
N ALA A 189 -2.00 2.16 6.89
CA ALA A 189 -0.63 2.37 6.44
C ALA A 189 -0.15 3.81 6.67
N GLY A 190 -1.04 4.79 6.48
CA GLY A 190 -0.74 6.21 6.62
C GLY A 190 0.25 6.78 5.60
N THR A 191 0.80 5.96 4.72
CA THR A 191 1.78 6.31 3.68
C THR A 191 1.49 5.55 2.38
N GLY A 192 2.13 5.97 1.27
CA GLY A 192 1.97 5.35 -0.06
C GLY A 192 0.87 5.99 -0.91
N GLU A 193 0.94 5.73 -2.21
CA GLU A 193 -0.10 6.08 -3.18
C GLU A 193 -0.99 4.86 -3.42
N TRP A 194 -2.17 4.84 -2.81
CA TRP A 194 -3.11 3.72 -2.91
C TRP A 194 -4.07 3.96 -4.07
N LEU A 195 -4.04 3.04 -5.03
CA LEU A 195 -4.92 3.09 -6.20
C LEU A 195 -6.26 2.39 -5.89
N GLU A 196 -7.25 2.64 -6.78
CA GLU A 196 -8.47 1.87 -6.76
C GLU A 196 -8.16 0.40 -7.04
N GLY A 197 -8.54 -0.46 -6.12
CA GLY A 197 -8.32 -1.89 -6.23
C GLY A 197 -9.36 -2.60 -7.08
N ARG A 198 -9.22 -3.92 -7.21
CA ARG A 198 -10.18 -4.73 -7.97
C ARG A 198 -10.63 -5.97 -7.20
N ARG A 199 -11.92 -6.27 -7.31
CA ARG A 199 -12.50 -7.50 -6.79
C ARG A 199 -12.51 -8.57 -7.86
N PHE A 200 -12.10 -9.79 -7.48
CA PHE A 200 -12.17 -11.00 -8.30
C PHE A 200 -13.08 -12.05 -7.68
N SER A 201 -13.66 -12.89 -8.52
CA SER A 201 -14.40 -14.07 -8.07
C SER A 201 -13.46 -15.28 -8.03
N SER A 202 -13.89 -16.37 -7.40
CA SER A 202 -13.18 -17.66 -7.39
C SER A 202 -13.07 -18.36 -8.77
N ARG A 203 -13.48 -17.70 -9.84
CA ARG A 203 -13.41 -18.20 -11.22
C ARG A 203 -12.73 -17.19 -12.14
N VAL A 204 -11.78 -16.46 -11.61
CA VAL A 204 -11.00 -15.50 -12.39
C VAL A 204 -10.15 -16.26 -13.42
N SER A 205 -10.01 -15.70 -14.60
CA SER A 205 -9.06 -16.20 -15.59
C SER A 205 -7.82 -15.30 -15.63
N GLU A 206 -6.70 -15.86 -16.08
CA GLU A 206 -5.47 -15.09 -16.31
C GLU A 206 -5.72 -13.90 -17.25
N SER A 207 -6.55 -14.08 -18.29
CA SER A 207 -6.92 -12.99 -19.21
C SER A 207 -7.69 -11.85 -18.54
N ASP A 208 -8.52 -12.12 -17.52
CA ASP A 208 -9.22 -11.07 -16.78
C ASP A 208 -8.24 -10.26 -15.93
N VAL A 209 -7.24 -10.92 -15.35
CA VAL A 209 -6.18 -10.28 -14.56
C VAL A 209 -5.25 -9.49 -15.46
N SER A 210 -4.83 -10.06 -16.61
CA SER A 210 -4.00 -9.36 -17.61
C SER A 210 -4.66 -8.08 -18.09
N ALA A 211 -5.95 -8.13 -18.46
CA ALA A 211 -6.69 -6.96 -18.88
C ALA A 211 -6.74 -5.87 -17.79
N TRP A 212 -6.88 -6.27 -16.53
CA TRP A 212 -6.84 -5.31 -15.42
C TRP A 212 -5.47 -4.67 -15.24
N ILE A 213 -4.39 -5.44 -15.35
CA ILE A 213 -3.03 -4.92 -15.23
C ILE A 213 -2.73 -3.94 -16.36
N ASP A 214 -3.19 -4.23 -17.58
CA ASP A 214 -3.08 -3.32 -18.72
C ASP A 214 -3.84 -1.99 -18.48
N GLU A 215 -5.04 -2.06 -17.84
CA GLU A 215 -5.81 -0.87 -17.46
C GLU A 215 -5.09 0.01 -16.43
N LEU A 216 -4.26 -0.58 -15.56
CA LEU A 216 -3.48 0.15 -14.55
C LEU A 216 -2.34 0.99 -15.17
N GLY A 217 -1.89 0.66 -16.39
CA GLY A 217 -0.85 1.40 -17.09
C GLY A 217 0.49 1.39 -16.38
N LEU A 218 0.77 0.35 -15.59
CA LEU A 218 2.01 0.21 -14.84
C LEU A 218 3.21 0.07 -15.79
N PRO A 219 4.38 0.60 -15.44
CA PRO A 219 5.60 0.34 -16.19
C PRO A 219 5.89 -1.17 -16.12
N SER A 220 5.88 -1.87 -17.26
CA SER A 220 6.25 -3.27 -17.32
C SER A 220 7.76 -3.41 -17.39
N GLU A 221 8.37 -4.21 -16.51
CA GLU A 221 9.82 -4.48 -16.53
C GLU A 221 10.31 -5.12 -17.84
N ASN A 222 9.41 -5.66 -18.64
CA ASN A 222 9.75 -6.27 -19.92
C ASN A 222 9.80 -5.27 -21.09
N GLY A 223 9.79 -3.95 -20.86
CA GLY A 223 10.01 -2.95 -21.91
C GLY A 223 9.09 -3.06 -23.13
N ALA A 224 8.07 -3.89 -23.06
CA ALA A 224 7.08 -4.10 -24.10
C ALA A 224 5.78 -3.38 -23.72
N THR A 225 5.82 -2.03 -23.71
CA THR A 225 4.63 -1.39 -24.24
C THR A 225 4.39 -2.09 -25.56
N ALA A 226 3.22 -2.68 -25.74
CA ALA A 226 2.74 -3.12 -27.05
C ALA A 226 2.56 -1.86 -27.92
N GLN A 227 3.65 -1.14 -28.13
CA GLN A 227 3.78 -0.27 -29.26
C GLN A 227 3.97 -1.19 -30.44
N ASN A 228 2.90 -1.29 -31.21
CA ASN A 228 2.92 -1.75 -32.60
C ASN A 228 4.31 -1.51 -33.18
N GLN A 229 5.23 -2.48 -33.05
CA GLN A 229 6.54 -2.37 -33.68
C GLN A 229 6.35 -2.61 -35.17
N GLN A 230 5.98 -1.54 -35.82
CA GLN A 230 6.01 -1.47 -37.25
C GLN A 230 7.48 -1.44 -37.69
N ILE A 231 7.99 -2.57 -38.14
CA ILE A 231 9.33 -2.64 -38.72
C ILE A 231 9.24 -2.12 -40.15
N SER A 232 9.90 -0.98 -40.43
CA SER A 232 10.06 -0.49 -41.80
C SER A 232 11.39 -0.98 -42.37
N ILE A 233 11.34 -1.71 -43.44
CA ILE A 233 12.54 -2.10 -44.20
C ILE A 233 12.57 -1.26 -45.48
N THR A 234 13.56 -0.42 -45.64
CA THR A 234 13.76 0.39 -46.84
C THR A 234 14.84 -0.25 -47.71
N MET A 235 14.46 -0.66 -48.89
CA MET A 235 15.37 -1.14 -49.92
C MET A 235 15.26 -0.24 -51.13
N GLY A 236 16.22 0.68 -51.33
CA GLY A 236 16.18 1.71 -52.35
C GLY A 236 15.06 2.73 -52.07
N ASP A 237 14.24 3.06 -53.09
CA ASP A 237 13.13 3.98 -52.97
C ASP A 237 11.81 3.35 -52.46
N THR A 238 11.83 2.09 -52.02
CA THR A 238 10.63 1.37 -51.57
C THR A 238 10.75 1.04 -50.07
N THR A 239 9.78 1.52 -49.29
CA THR A 239 9.63 1.18 -47.89
C THR A 239 8.45 0.21 -47.70
N ILE A 240 8.69 -0.96 -47.09
CA ILE A 240 7.68 -1.97 -46.78
C ILE A 240 7.46 -1.91 -45.23
N TYR A 241 6.20 -1.82 -44.84
CA TYR A 241 5.78 -1.93 -43.45
C TYR A 241 5.25 -3.34 -43.20
N ALA A 242 5.73 -3.98 -42.16
CA ALA A 242 5.21 -5.27 -41.69
C ALA A 242 4.76 -5.13 -40.24
N ASP A 243 3.51 -5.48 -39.99
CA ASP A 243 2.98 -5.64 -38.64
C ASP A 243 3.31 -7.08 -38.21
N LEU A 244 4.02 -7.23 -37.10
CA LEU A 244 4.25 -8.51 -36.47
C LEU A 244 3.09 -8.81 -35.54
N TYR A 245 2.15 -9.62 -36.00
CA TYR A 245 1.22 -10.35 -35.16
C TYR A 245 1.73 -11.80 -35.01
N ASP A 246 1.91 -12.24 -33.79
CA ASP A 246 1.78 -13.63 -33.38
C ASP A 246 0.84 -13.71 -32.21
#